data_76d0aa56e0c375aef109ba98c4f882b6
#
_entry.id   76d0aa56e0c375aef109ba98c4f882b6
#
_cell.length_a   1.000
_cell.length_b   1.000
_cell.length_c   1.000
_cell.angle_alpha   90.00
_cell.angle_beta   90.00
_cell.angle_gamma   90.00
#
_symmetry.space_group_name_H-M   'P 1'
#
loop_
_entity.id
_entity.type
_entity.pdbx_description
1 polymer ?
#
loop_
_entity_poly.entity_id
_entity_poly.type
_entity_poly.pdbx_seq_one_letter_code
_entity_poly.pdbx_strand_id
1 'polypeptide(L)'
;WIKVYEPTFQMGYKGYIQLAMRTGQYRTINADVVYDGELRKVNKLTGEIAFDGERKSDKVIGYFCYFELMNGFSKTLYMTVEQMANHAKRYSKAITSDKDVTVEKLLNLANLPVSRDSNKVGWMGNFHGMAQKTVIRNLLSKYGYLSVEMQNAITNDYEGDETSQRDILTDNYANKQLIDAEDVSFESVSEHHTGSEQQTATIDPGY
;
A
#
# COMPACT_ATOMS: atom_id res chain seq x y z
N TRP A 1 7.01 34.68 17.66
CA TRP A 1 6.65 33.31 17.38
C TRP A 1 7.41 32.38 18.34
N ILE A 2 6.69 31.70 19.23
CA ILE A 2 7.25 30.70 20.15
C ILE A 2 7.09 29.34 19.48
N LYS A 3 8.20 28.65 19.32
CA LYS A 3 8.18 27.26 18.79
C LYS A 3 7.67 26.35 19.91
N VAL A 4 6.43 25.91 19.83
CA VAL A 4 5.84 24.95 20.76
C VAL A 4 6.09 23.56 20.19
N TYR A 5 6.70 22.66 20.98
CA TYR A 5 6.87 21.25 20.63
C TYR A 5 5.69 20.47 21.23
N GLU A 6 4.82 19.98 20.38
CA GLU A 6 3.77 19.05 20.79
C GLU A 6 4.25 17.61 20.63
N PRO A 7 4.09 16.76 21.67
CA PRO A 7 4.41 15.35 21.55
C PRO A 7 3.43 14.67 20.60
N THR A 8 3.92 14.10 19.51
CA THR A 8 3.10 13.35 18.56
C THR A 8 3.37 11.87 18.73
N PHE A 9 2.31 11.09 18.99
CA PHE A 9 2.40 9.65 19.02
C PHE A 9 2.57 9.09 17.61
N GLN A 10 3.65 8.35 17.39
CA GLN A 10 3.89 7.64 16.13
C GLN A 10 3.95 6.14 16.38
N MET A 11 3.07 5.40 15.72
CA MET A 11 3.05 3.96 15.83
C MET A 11 4.18 3.32 15.02
N GLY A 12 4.93 2.42 15.63
CA GLY A 12 5.93 1.61 14.93
C GLY A 12 5.29 0.45 14.15
N TYR A 13 6.06 -0.21 13.27
CA TYR A 13 5.56 -1.31 12.43
C TYR A 13 4.98 -2.47 13.26
N LYS A 14 5.58 -2.80 14.41
CA LYS A 14 5.05 -3.82 15.34
C LYS A 14 3.68 -3.45 15.90
N GLY A 15 3.43 -2.17 16.13
CA GLY A 15 2.11 -1.67 16.58
C GLY A 15 1.02 -1.89 15.53
N TYR A 16 1.32 -1.66 14.25
CA TYR A 16 0.41 -1.97 13.14
C TYR A 16 0.06 -3.45 13.06
N ILE A 17 1.05 -4.34 13.21
CA ILE A 17 0.81 -5.79 13.26
C ILE A 17 -0.10 -6.15 14.43
N GLN A 18 0.17 -5.62 15.61
CA GLN A 18 -0.66 -5.90 16.80
C GLN A 18 -2.10 -5.41 16.64
N LEU A 19 -2.31 -4.23 16.09
CA LEU A 19 -3.66 -3.72 15.81
C LEU A 19 -4.37 -4.58 14.77
N ALA A 20 -3.69 -4.97 13.70
CA ALA A 20 -4.25 -5.86 12.68
C ALA A 20 -4.70 -7.19 13.31
N MET A 21 -3.84 -7.85 14.07
CA MET A 21 -4.14 -9.12 14.73
C MET A 21 -5.29 -9.03 15.74
N ARG A 22 -5.47 -7.91 16.44
CA ARG A 22 -6.59 -7.68 17.37
C ARG A 22 -7.96 -7.70 16.69
N THR A 23 -8.03 -7.40 15.39
CA THR A 23 -9.30 -7.44 14.64
C THR A 23 -9.86 -8.86 14.51
N GLY A 24 -9.04 -9.90 14.69
CA GLY A 24 -9.40 -11.30 14.45
C GLY A 24 -9.64 -11.65 12.96
N GLN A 25 -9.42 -10.71 12.05
CA GLN A 25 -9.65 -10.90 10.61
C GLN A 25 -8.41 -11.41 9.86
N TYR A 26 -7.25 -11.29 10.46
CA TYR A 26 -5.98 -11.71 9.87
C TYR A 26 -5.59 -13.11 10.35
N ARG A 27 -5.36 -14.04 9.42
CA ARG A 27 -4.77 -15.34 9.70
C ARG A 27 -3.28 -15.19 9.98
N THR A 28 -2.61 -14.39 9.15
CA THR A 28 -1.21 -14.05 9.32
C THR A 28 -0.93 -12.67 8.73
N ILE A 29 0.07 -12.01 9.29
CA ILE A 29 0.64 -10.77 8.78
C ILE A 29 2.13 -10.76 9.10
N ASN A 30 2.96 -10.51 8.10
CA ASN A 30 4.40 -10.43 8.26
C ASN A 30 4.98 -9.29 7.43
N ALA A 31 6.00 -8.63 7.98
CA ALA A 31 6.77 -7.63 7.25
C ALA A 31 8.23 -7.72 7.66
N ASP A 32 9.10 -7.79 6.68
CA ASP A 32 10.53 -7.90 6.93
C ASP A 32 11.35 -7.31 5.78
N VAL A 33 12.66 -7.33 5.94
CA VAL A 33 13.65 -7.00 4.92
C VAL A 33 13.81 -8.17 3.95
N VAL A 34 14.23 -7.87 2.73
CA VAL A 34 14.60 -8.87 1.73
C VAL A 34 16.08 -8.70 1.43
N TYR A 35 16.83 -9.77 1.63
CA TYR A 35 18.26 -9.79 1.35
C TYR A 35 18.56 -10.20 -0.09
N ASP A 36 19.75 -9.87 -0.53
CA ASP A 36 20.24 -10.26 -1.84
C ASP A 36 20.25 -11.79 -2.01
N GLY A 37 19.63 -12.26 -3.10
CA GLY A 37 19.43 -13.67 -3.43
C GLY A 37 18.08 -14.25 -2.99
N GLU A 38 17.40 -13.69 -1.99
CA GLU A 38 16.12 -14.23 -1.49
C GLU A 38 14.96 -14.02 -2.47
N LEU A 39 14.95 -12.92 -3.22
CA LEU A 39 13.91 -12.62 -4.21
C LEU A 39 14.11 -13.45 -5.46
N ARG A 40 13.16 -14.37 -5.76
CA ARG A 40 13.23 -15.24 -6.95
C ARG A 40 12.28 -14.82 -8.06
N LYS A 41 11.06 -14.43 -7.73
CA LYS A 41 10.00 -14.17 -8.71
C LYS A 41 9.13 -13.01 -8.31
N VAL A 42 8.85 -12.14 -9.27
CA VAL A 42 7.82 -11.09 -9.14
C VAL A 42 6.87 -11.22 -10.33
N ASN A 43 5.63 -11.60 -10.06
CA ASN A 43 4.57 -11.63 -11.06
C ASN A 43 3.68 -10.40 -10.92
N LYS A 44 3.85 -9.44 -11.80
CA LYS A 44 3.09 -8.18 -11.77
C LYS A 44 1.59 -8.39 -12.02
N LEU A 45 1.21 -9.43 -12.76
CA LEU A 45 -0.18 -9.69 -13.10
C LEU A 45 -0.96 -10.22 -11.89
N THR A 46 -0.43 -11.24 -11.23
CA THR A 46 -1.07 -11.85 -10.05
C THR A 46 -0.72 -11.15 -8.74
N GLY A 47 0.37 -10.39 -8.72
CA GLY A 47 0.95 -9.82 -7.52
C GLY A 47 1.66 -10.85 -6.64
N GLU A 48 1.94 -12.04 -7.19
CA GLU A 48 2.67 -13.09 -6.49
C GLU A 48 4.16 -12.78 -6.45
N ILE A 49 4.75 -12.92 -5.27
CA ILE A 49 6.17 -12.68 -5.04
C ILE A 49 6.72 -13.85 -4.24
N ALA A 50 7.82 -14.44 -4.72
CA ALA A 50 8.50 -15.53 -4.06
C ALA A 50 9.81 -15.05 -3.45
N PHE A 51 9.98 -15.29 -2.14
CA PHE A 51 11.16 -14.99 -1.34
C PHE A 51 11.85 -16.27 -0.83
N ASP A 52 11.85 -17.31 -1.65
CA ASP A 52 12.39 -18.64 -1.36
C ASP A 52 13.78 -18.86 -1.97
N GLY A 53 14.43 -17.78 -2.40
CA GLY A 53 15.79 -17.81 -2.90
C GLY A 53 16.81 -17.95 -1.76
N GLU A 54 18.00 -18.45 -2.11
CA GLU A 54 19.11 -18.55 -1.17
C GLU A 54 19.78 -17.18 -0.97
N ARG A 55 19.88 -16.76 0.28
CA ARG A 55 20.55 -15.51 0.66
C ARG A 55 22.03 -15.56 0.29
N LYS A 56 22.47 -14.61 -0.52
CA LYS A 56 23.84 -14.51 -1.02
C LYS A 56 24.69 -13.54 -0.20
N SER A 57 24.07 -12.51 0.37
CA SER A 57 24.77 -11.51 1.17
C SER A 57 23.85 -10.88 2.21
N ASP A 58 24.44 -10.12 3.13
CA ASP A 58 23.70 -9.33 4.13
C ASP A 58 23.17 -8.00 3.59
N LYS A 59 23.29 -7.78 2.27
CA LYS A 59 22.79 -6.58 1.63
C LYS A 59 21.28 -6.63 1.51
N VAL A 60 20.59 -5.66 2.08
CA VAL A 60 19.15 -5.49 1.92
C VAL A 60 18.86 -4.95 0.52
N ILE A 61 17.99 -5.62 -0.23
CA ILE A 61 17.54 -5.21 -1.57
C ILE A 61 16.15 -4.62 -1.59
N GLY A 62 15.35 -4.85 -0.53
CA GLY A 62 14.01 -4.33 -0.41
C GLY A 62 13.32 -4.71 0.88
N TYR A 63 12.04 -4.41 0.93
CA TYR A 63 11.16 -4.63 2.06
C TYR A 63 9.85 -5.18 1.57
N PHE A 64 9.26 -6.11 2.31
CA PHE A 64 7.95 -6.64 1.98
C PHE A 64 7.01 -6.60 3.18
N CYS A 65 5.73 -6.63 2.86
CA CYS A 65 4.67 -6.97 3.78
C CYS A 65 3.72 -7.96 3.08
N TYR A 66 3.33 -8.98 3.80
CA TYR A 66 2.35 -9.97 3.38
C TYR A 66 1.27 -10.08 4.45
N PHE A 67 0.04 -10.28 4.04
CA PHE A 67 -1.02 -10.75 4.93
C PHE A 67 -1.94 -11.74 4.24
N GLU A 68 -2.59 -12.56 5.06
CA GLU A 68 -3.69 -13.42 4.70
C GLU A 68 -4.85 -13.19 5.67
N LEU A 69 -6.04 -12.96 5.14
CA LEU A 69 -7.27 -12.83 5.91
C LEU A 69 -7.89 -14.20 6.20
N MET A 70 -8.80 -14.25 7.17
CA MET A 70 -9.52 -15.48 7.55
C MET A 70 -10.37 -16.06 6.40
N ASN A 71 -10.80 -15.23 5.45
CA ASN A 71 -11.53 -15.65 4.24
C ASN A 71 -10.62 -16.18 3.11
N GLY A 72 -9.30 -16.27 3.33
CA GLY A 72 -8.32 -16.74 2.34
C GLY A 72 -7.80 -15.65 1.39
N PHE A 73 -8.30 -14.42 1.46
CA PHE A 73 -7.71 -13.32 0.67
C PHE A 73 -6.31 -13.02 1.18
N SER A 74 -5.35 -12.97 0.26
CA SER A 74 -3.97 -12.64 0.60
C SER A 74 -3.39 -11.60 -0.37
N LYS A 75 -2.46 -10.81 0.13
CA LYS A 75 -1.77 -9.81 -0.68
C LYS A 75 -0.34 -9.59 -0.18
N THR A 76 0.56 -9.35 -1.14
CA THR A 76 1.95 -8.98 -0.88
C THR A 76 2.23 -7.60 -1.47
N LEU A 77 2.97 -6.78 -0.73
CA LEU A 77 3.60 -5.57 -1.23
C LEU A 77 5.11 -5.72 -1.06
N TYR A 78 5.85 -5.44 -2.12
CA TYR A 78 7.30 -5.38 -2.12
C TYR A 78 7.76 -4.03 -2.68
N MET A 79 8.72 -3.42 -2.01
CA MET A 79 9.36 -2.19 -2.49
C MET A 79 10.88 -2.35 -2.39
N THR A 80 11.59 -1.96 -3.45
CA THR A 80 13.05 -1.96 -3.45
C THR A 80 13.59 -0.87 -2.51
N VAL A 81 14.84 -1.01 -2.10
CA VAL A 81 15.52 0.02 -1.28
C VAL A 81 15.48 1.39 -1.97
N GLU A 82 15.68 1.43 -3.29
CA GLU A 82 15.64 2.66 -4.07
C GLU A 82 14.23 3.29 -4.09
N GLN A 83 13.20 2.48 -4.32
CA GLN A 83 11.81 2.95 -4.23
C GLN A 83 11.49 3.49 -2.84
N MET A 84 12.01 2.85 -1.80
CA MET A 84 11.81 3.28 -0.42
C MET A 84 12.52 4.59 -0.11
N ALA A 85 13.76 4.77 -0.56
CA ALA A 85 14.51 6.01 -0.39
C ALA A 85 13.82 7.18 -1.12
N ASN A 86 13.35 6.96 -2.36
CA ASN A 86 12.58 7.95 -3.11
C ASN A 86 11.24 8.27 -2.42
N HIS A 87 10.55 7.26 -1.91
CA HIS A 87 9.32 7.45 -1.12
C HIS A 87 9.58 8.31 0.12
N ALA A 88 10.63 8.01 0.88
CA ALA A 88 11.01 8.78 2.07
C ALA A 88 11.32 10.24 1.71
N LYS A 89 12.08 10.48 0.63
CA LYS A 89 12.42 11.84 0.20
C LYS A 89 11.19 12.63 -0.27
N ARG A 90 10.23 11.95 -0.90
CA ARG A 90 9.02 12.61 -1.43
C ARG A 90 7.99 12.91 -0.34
N TYR A 91 7.79 11.99 0.60
CA TYR A 91 6.62 12.03 1.50
C TYR A 91 6.93 12.32 2.96
N SER A 92 8.18 12.27 3.40
CA SER A 92 8.52 12.58 4.79
C SER A 92 8.86 14.05 4.97
N LYS A 93 8.01 14.80 5.68
CA LYS A 93 8.23 16.23 5.98
C LYS A 93 9.61 16.52 6.58
N ALA A 94 10.05 15.66 7.51
CA ALA A 94 11.35 15.81 8.15
C ALA A 94 12.51 15.72 7.17
N ILE A 95 12.34 14.96 6.07
CA ILE A 95 13.37 14.76 5.04
C ILE A 95 13.18 15.72 3.86
N THR A 96 11.93 15.96 3.44
CA THR A 96 11.63 16.83 2.29
C THR A 96 12.09 18.26 2.53
N SER A 97 11.93 18.76 3.75
CA SER A 97 12.36 20.09 4.15
C SER A 97 13.88 20.21 4.37
N ASP A 98 14.57 19.11 4.58
CA ASP A 98 16.02 19.09 4.78
C ASP A 98 16.76 18.91 3.44
N LYS A 99 17.41 19.99 2.99
CA LYS A 99 18.16 20.01 1.72
C LYS A 99 19.41 19.13 1.76
N ASP A 100 19.95 18.87 2.94
CA ASP A 100 21.16 18.08 3.14
C ASP A 100 20.89 16.56 3.09
N VAL A 101 19.62 16.16 3.11
CA VAL A 101 19.23 14.75 2.97
C VAL A 101 18.90 14.44 1.51
N THR A 102 19.82 13.75 0.85
CA THR A 102 19.67 13.27 -0.52
C THR A 102 19.21 11.81 -0.54
N VAL A 103 18.67 11.34 -1.69
CA VAL A 103 18.34 9.93 -1.91
C VAL A 103 19.56 9.04 -1.71
N GLU A 104 20.73 9.50 -2.18
CA GLU A 104 22.01 8.79 -2.05
C GLU A 104 22.39 8.58 -0.58
N LYS A 105 22.20 9.60 0.27
CA LYS A 105 22.42 9.49 1.71
C LYS A 105 21.48 8.48 2.37
N LEU A 106 20.22 8.42 1.93
CA LEU A 106 19.25 7.41 2.39
C LEU A 106 19.63 6.00 1.94
N LEU A 107 20.11 5.83 0.71
CA LEU A 107 20.63 4.54 0.21
C LEU A 107 21.83 4.06 1.01
N ASN A 108 22.72 4.98 1.40
CA ASN A 108 23.87 4.65 2.27
C ASN A 108 23.43 4.16 3.66
N LEU A 109 22.35 4.75 4.21
CA LEU A 109 21.77 4.27 5.48
C LEU A 109 21.15 2.88 5.32
N ALA A 110 20.52 2.59 4.20
CA ALA A 110 19.94 1.28 3.90
C ALA A 110 20.99 0.17 3.71
N ASN A 111 22.23 0.53 3.42
CA ASN A 111 23.36 -0.42 3.34
C ASN A 111 23.95 -0.76 4.72
N LEU A 112 23.52 -0.07 5.78
CA LEU A 112 23.96 -0.42 7.14
C LEU A 112 23.27 -1.71 7.61
N PRO A 113 23.91 -2.52 8.48
CA PRO A 113 23.28 -3.70 9.02
C PRO A 113 21.97 -3.38 9.75
N VAL A 114 20.96 -4.23 9.57
CA VAL A 114 19.62 -4.09 10.20
C VAL A 114 19.71 -4.02 11.75
N SER A 115 20.73 -4.67 12.33
CA SER A 115 20.99 -4.66 13.78
C SER A 115 21.53 -3.32 14.31
N ARG A 116 21.90 -2.39 13.45
CA ARG A 116 22.33 -1.05 13.86
C ARG A 116 21.13 -0.14 14.08
N ASP A 117 20.29 -0.47 15.03
CA ASP A 117 19.30 0.46 15.56
C ASP A 117 20.04 1.60 16.26
N SER A 118 19.97 2.79 15.66
CA SER A 118 20.40 3.98 16.37
C SER A 118 19.27 4.42 17.31
N ASN A 119 19.63 5.01 18.46
CA ASN A 119 18.63 5.62 19.37
C ASN A 119 17.91 6.83 18.76
N LYS A 120 18.18 7.14 17.49
CA LYS A 120 17.53 8.22 16.73
C LYS A 120 16.27 7.70 16.08
N VAL A 121 15.23 8.50 16.13
CA VAL A 121 13.91 8.20 15.54
C VAL A 121 13.88 8.66 14.08
N GLY A 122 13.03 8.02 13.28
CA GLY A 122 12.77 8.40 11.90
C GLY A 122 13.76 7.81 10.89
N TRP A 123 13.66 8.27 9.65
CA TRP A 123 14.42 7.72 8.52
C TRP A 123 15.94 7.81 8.67
N MET A 124 16.43 8.90 9.27
CA MET A 124 17.87 9.11 9.46
C MET A 124 18.46 8.26 10.58
N GLY A 125 17.63 7.80 11.50
CA GLY A 125 18.06 7.01 12.66
C GLY A 125 17.75 5.53 12.55
N ASN A 126 16.64 5.17 11.89
CA ASN A 126 16.18 3.80 11.73
C ASN A 126 15.51 3.63 10.36
N PHE A 127 16.31 3.59 9.31
CA PHE A 127 15.82 3.47 7.94
C PHE A 127 15.01 2.19 7.74
N HIS A 128 15.52 1.05 8.24
CA HIS A 128 14.85 -0.25 8.07
C HIS A 128 13.50 -0.31 8.79
N GLY A 129 13.44 0.19 10.02
CA GLY A 129 12.17 0.23 10.77
C GLY A 129 11.12 1.15 10.13
N MET A 130 11.54 2.29 9.57
CA MET A 130 10.65 3.19 8.83
C MET A 130 10.20 2.59 7.51
N ALA A 131 11.07 1.86 6.82
CA ALA A 131 10.73 1.16 5.59
C ALA A 131 9.72 0.03 5.84
N GLN A 132 9.92 -0.80 6.87
CA GLN A 132 8.95 -1.81 7.29
C GLN A 132 7.60 -1.18 7.67
N LYS A 133 7.61 -0.08 8.44
CA LYS A 133 6.38 0.68 8.74
C LYS A 133 5.65 1.13 7.46
N THR A 134 6.40 1.62 6.49
CA THR A 134 5.84 2.12 5.22
C THR A 134 5.19 1.02 4.40
N VAL A 135 5.82 -0.14 4.23
CA VAL A 135 5.21 -1.25 3.46
C VAL A 135 3.96 -1.79 4.15
N ILE A 136 3.96 -1.92 5.50
CA ILE A 136 2.78 -2.35 6.25
C ILE A 136 1.65 -1.35 6.07
N ARG A 137 1.90 -0.07 6.33
CA ARG A 137 0.88 0.98 6.21
C ARG A 137 0.29 1.03 4.81
N ASN A 138 1.13 1.00 3.77
CA ASN A 138 0.69 1.04 2.38
C ASN A 138 -0.13 -0.19 1.98
N LEU A 139 0.23 -1.37 2.46
CA LEU A 139 -0.51 -2.59 2.17
C LEU A 139 -1.86 -2.61 2.90
N LEU A 140 -1.86 -2.31 4.20
CA LEU A 140 -3.06 -2.35 5.03
C LEU A 140 -4.07 -1.28 4.63
N SER A 141 -3.63 -0.06 4.33
CA SER A 141 -4.52 1.03 3.92
C SER A 141 -5.29 0.76 2.63
N LYS A 142 -4.73 -0.10 1.74
CA LYS A 142 -5.35 -0.42 0.45
C LYS A 142 -6.19 -1.69 0.47
N TYR A 143 -5.70 -2.72 1.14
CA TYR A 143 -6.22 -4.08 1.01
C TYR A 143 -6.56 -4.72 2.34
N GLY A 144 -6.16 -4.11 3.45
CA GLY A 144 -6.36 -4.64 4.78
C GLY A 144 -7.79 -4.44 5.29
N TYR A 145 -8.18 -5.28 6.25
CA TYR A 145 -9.34 -5.00 7.10
C TYR A 145 -8.94 -3.98 8.16
N LEU A 146 -9.56 -2.79 8.10
CA LEU A 146 -9.23 -1.68 9.00
C LEU A 146 -10.28 -1.55 10.10
N SER A 147 -9.89 -1.78 11.35
CA SER A 147 -10.71 -1.35 12.50
C SER A 147 -10.67 0.18 12.63
N VAL A 148 -11.59 0.73 13.43
CA VAL A 148 -11.63 2.18 13.71
C VAL A 148 -10.31 2.66 14.30
N GLU A 149 -9.72 1.88 15.22
CA GLU A 149 -8.43 2.20 15.83
C GLU A 149 -7.29 2.20 14.80
N MET A 150 -7.31 1.27 13.84
CA MET A 150 -6.33 1.24 12.75
C MET A 150 -6.49 2.42 11.81
N GLN A 151 -7.73 2.78 11.45
CA GLN A 151 -8.01 3.96 10.63
C GLN A 151 -7.48 5.22 11.30
N ASN A 152 -7.76 5.39 12.59
CA ASN A 152 -7.26 6.52 13.38
C ASN A 152 -5.72 6.52 13.45
N ALA A 153 -5.09 5.37 13.65
CA ALA A 153 -3.64 5.27 13.71
C ALA A 153 -2.99 5.63 12.35
N ILE A 154 -3.58 5.17 11.25
CA ILE A 154 -3.12 5.50 9.89
C ILE A 154 -3.31 7.00 9.63
N THR A 155 -4.46 7.56 9.97
CA THR A 155 -4.78 8.98 9.78
C THR A 155 -3.84 9.88 10.59
N ASN A 156 -3.63 9.59 11.87
CA ASN A 156 -2.73 10.36 12.72
C ASN A 156 -1.26 10.32 12.23
N ASP A 157 -0.84 9.18 11.68
CA ASP A 157 0.47 9.09 11.04
C ASP A 157 0.57 9.96 9.75
N TYR A 158 -0.57 10.23 9.09
CA TYR A 158 -0.64 11.13 7.92
C TYR A 158 -0.80 12.60 8.29
N GLU A 159 -1.45 12.94 9.39
CA GLU A 159 -1.64 14.34 9.82
C GLU A 159 -0.31 15.04 10.12
N GLY A 160 0.72 14.27 10.50
CA GLY A 160 2.09 14.72 10.42
C GLY A 160 2.56 15.09 9.00
N ASP A 161 1.81 14.72 7.92
CA ASP A 161 2.24 14.77 6.52
C ASP A 161 1.07 15.17 5.59
N GLU A 162 0.55 16.40 5.73
CA GLU A 162 -0.69 16.90 5.08
C GLU A 162 -0.73 16.82 3.54
N THR A 163 0.41 16.65 2.88
CA THR A 163 0.50 16.53 1.42
C THR A 163 0.27 15.11 0.92
N SER A 164 0.34 14.12 1.80
CA SER A 164 0.52 12.72 1.37
C SER A 164 -0.74 11.90 1.20
N GLN A 165 -1.88 12.30 1.77
CA GLN A 165 -3.10 11.46 1.69
C GLN A 165 -3.64 11.32 0.27
N ARG A 166 -3.66 12.41 -0.51
CA ARG A 166 -4.17 12.38 -1.89
C ARG A 166 -3.14 11.79 -2.85
N ASP A 167 -1.87 12.13 -2.69
CA ASP A 167 -0.80 11.72 -3.61
C ASP A 167 -0.42 10.25 -3.45
N ILE A 168 -0.42 9.70 -2.22
CA ILE A 168 -0.16 8.28 -2.00
C ILE A 168 -1.31 7.43 -2.54
N LEU A 169 -2.55 7.88 -2.41
CA LEU A 169 -3.69 7.20 -3.02
C LEU A 169 -3.66 7.29 -4.54
N THR A 170 -3.26 8.43 -5.12
CA THR A 170 -3.18 8.62 -6.57
C THR A 170 -1.95 7.97 -7.22
N ASP A 171 -0.77 8.01 -6.60
CA ASP A 171 0.44 7.36 -7.14
C ASP A 171 0.37 5.83 -7.07
N ASN A 172 -0.47 5.31 -6.20
CA ASN A 172 -0.65 3.87 -6.03
C ASN A 172 -1.74 3.28 -6.93
N TYR A 173 -2.55 4.07 -7.60
CA TYR A 173 -3.42 3.57 -8.66
C TYR A 173 -2.53 3.23 -9.88
N ALA A 174 -2.22 1.95 -10.05
CA ALA A 174 -1.41 1.43 -11.14
C ALA A 174 -2.05 1.60 -12.54
N ASN A 175 -3.23 2.17 -12.62
CA ASN A 175 -3.87 2.58 -13.86
C ASN A 175 -3.98 4.11 -13.91
N LYS A 176 -2.89 4.75 -14.35
CA LYS A 176 -2.91 6.14 -14.81
C LYS A 176 -3.50 6.30 -16.22
N GLN A 177 -4.30 5.41 -16.69
CA GLN A 177 -5.25 5.71 -17.75
C GLN A 177 -6.52 6.21 -17.05
N LEU A 178 -6.52 7.49 -16.70
CA LEU A 178 -7.74 8.26 -16.70
C LEU A 178 -8.31 8.08 -18.10
N ILE A 179 -9.34 7.26 -18.22
CA ILE A 179 -10.27 7.37 -19.33
C ILE A 179 -10.92 8.71 -19.09
N ASP A 180 -10.50 9.73 -19.85
CA ASP A 180 -11.19 11.01 -19.85
C ASP A 180 -12.66 10.71 -20.17
N ALA A 181 -13.54 11.09 -19.25
CA ALA A 181 -14.99 10.85 -19.40
C ALA A 181 -15.61 11.55 -20.63
N GLU A 182 -14.81 12.35 -21.34
CA GLU A 182 -15.18 13.01 -22.60
C GLU A 182 -15.06 12.08 -23.82
N ASP A 183 -14.35 10.95 -23.74
CA ASP A 183 -14.17 10.01 -24.85
C ASP A 183 -15.16 8.84 -24.86
N VAL A 184 -16.10 8.79 -23.92
CA VAL A 184 -17.16 7.77 -23.90
C VAL A 184 -18.39 8.34 -24.65
N SER A 185 -18.38 8.26 -25.96
CA SER A 185 -19.59 8.45 -26.75
C SER A 185 -20.51 7.24 -26.55
N PHE A 186 -21.56 7.40 -25.77
CA PHE A 186 -22.65 6.43 -25.71
C PHE A 186 -23.43 6.52 -27.01
N GLU A 187 -23.23 5.60 -27.94
CA GLU A 187 -24.19 5.37 -29.01
C GLU A 187 -25.52 4.94 -28.38
N SER A 188 -26.51 5.79 -28.46
CA SER A 188 -27.89 5.46 -28.07
C SER A 188 -28.38 4.38 -29.02
N VAL A 189 -28.49 3.15 -28.56
CA VAL A 189 -29.20 2.08 -29.27
C VAL A 189 -30.65 2.48 -29.31
N SER A 190 -31.12 2.98 -30.49
CA SER A 190 -32.52 3.21 -30.76
C SER A 190 -33.23 1.86 -30.72
N GLU A 191 -34.11 1.66 -29.74
CA GLU A 191 -35.03 0.55 -29.72
C GLU A 191 -35.97 0.63 -30.93
N HIS A 192 -35.77 -0.26 -31.89
CA HIS A 192 -36.75 -0.53 -32.93
C HIS A 192 -37.92 -1.30 -32.30
N HIS A 193 -39.00 -0.60 -31.98
CA HIS A 193 -40.29 -1.20 -31.73
C HIS A 193 -40.82 -1.72 -33.06
N THR A 194 -40.62 -2.98 -33.34
CA THR A 194 -41.45 -3.70 -34.33
C THR A 194 -42.72 -4.15 -33.65
N GLY A 195 -43.80 -3.49 -33.97
CA GLY A 195 -45.16 -3.91 -33.60
C GLY A 195 -45.45 -5.27 -34.23
N SER A 196 -45.78 -6.26 -33.43
CA SER A 196 -46.38 -7.50 -33.86
C SER A 196 -47.87 -7.47 -33.47
N GLU A 197 -48.69 -7.57 -34.51
CA GLU A 197 -50.14 -7.66 -34.48
C GLU A 197 -50.64 -8.77 -33.54
N GLN A 198 -51.63 -8.40 -32.73
CA GLN A 198 -52.44 -9.34 -31.97
C GLN A 198 -53.38 -10.08 -32.91
N GLN A 199 -53.15 -11.39 -33.11
CA GLN A 199 -54.20 -12.28 -33.60
C GLN A 199 -55.00 -12.85 -32.41
N THR A 200 -56.23 -12.39 -32.31
CA THR A 200 -57.24 -12.95 -31.43
C THR A 200 -57.66 -14.33 -31.94
N ALA A 201 -57.30 -15.37 -31.23
CA ALA A 201 -57.87 -16.70 -31.42
C ALA A 201 -59.10 -16.85 -30.52
N THR A 202 -60.26 -16.90 -31.08
CA THR A 202 -61.54 -17.30 -30.52
C THR A 202 -61.49 -18.79 -30.19
N ILE A 203 -61.66 -19.15 -28.90
CA ILE A 203 -61.87 -20.53 -28.46
C ILE A 203 -63.38 -20.72 -28.34
N ASP A 204 -63.87 -21.63 -29.14
CA ASP A 204 -65.27 -22.15 -29.11
C ASP A 204 -65.42 -23.17 -28.00
N PRO A 205 -66.43 -23.08 -27.10
CA PRO A 205 -66.70 -24.08 -26.10
C PRO A 205 -67.71 -25.11 -26.62
N GLY A 206 -67.20 -26.25 -27.06
CA GLY A 206 -68.04 -27.38 -27.43
C GLY A 206 -67.92 -28.56 -26.46
N TYR A 207 -69.01 -28.83 -25.79
CA TYR A 207 -69.41 -30.04 -25.10
C TYR A 207 -68.46 -30.77 -24.16
#